data_5c9c874fd2716b61f3ae1c2e8019ed9b
#
_entry.id   5c9c874fd2716b61f3ae1c2e8019ed9b
#
_cell.length_a   1.000
_cell.length_b   1.000
_cell.length_c   1.000
_cell.angle_alpha   90.00
_cell.angle_beta   90.00
_cell.angle_gamma   90.00
#
_symmetry.space_group_name_H-M   'P 1'
#
loop_
_entity.id
_entity.type
_entity.pdbx_description
1 polymer ?
#
loop_
_entity_poly.entity_id
_entity_poly.type
_entity_poly.pdbx_seq_one_letter_code
_entity_poly.pdbx_strand_id
1 'polypeptide(L)'
;MQDDLILDSGLFGFEEDNLNRKQKHQLREGELREVTILFADIKGFTDLSLQLDPETIHLRMDELMKIFSRCVTFYGGFVDKYIGDAIMALFGAKQASEHDTERAIRAALKMIEQLKRYNQKLKEIPKYRDVELRIRVGINTGIVSVGKVGQSREGDFTVYGPEVNLASRLETNAPTGRIMLSQYTKELVDDIFDFEYLGAKDLKGIAEPVECWSPVGVSASQSSRLNRFSGSFLGRNSELSLLSEALEEISSQGCFGEYITELPPPRPLIYGVRADAGLGKSRLAYEFIQRHSARAEFLEAACDGVTQTPLHLFTRLVQKYFNISVRDEPQLRLEKLQTGIEDLQRNVDAPLAERLGDSFALIARLLEIRVEDARLRQGGKELLQHLLLALNNTLEAIMQKCAKNGKPLVLILDDLQWLDDSSRELLGHLVNRMSQSKLPSLWLLFYRPTFEVPGFLERMRGWHELELKPLDEQDITQLMMLYTRHLDRSERSMEAVVKLAAGNPFYLEEW
;
A
#
# COMPACT_ATOMS: atom_id res chain seq x y z
N MET A 1 29.11 34.41 -4.54
CA MET A 1 28.26 34.11 -3.40
C MET A 1 27.49 32.86 -3.77
N GLN A 2 27.96 31.75 -3.26
CA GLN A 2 27.31 30.44 -3.38
C GLN A 2 26.12 30.46 -2.43
N ASP A 3 24.92 30.65 -2.96
CA ASP A 3 23.70 30.37 -2.18
C ASP A 3 23.40 28.90 -2.31
N ASP A 4 23.96 28.13 -1.38
CA ASP A 4 23.56 26.74 -1.13
C ASP A 4 22.08 26.71 -0.73
N LEU A 5 21.21 26.36 -1.68
CA LEU A 5 19.87 25.89 -1.41
C LEU A 5 19.98 24.52 -0.72
N ILE A 6 20.32 24.54 0.56
CA ILE A 6 20.26 23.36 1.42
C ILE A 6 18.80 22.92 1.46
N LEU A 7 18.49 21.88 0.70
CA LEU A 7 17.28 21.12 0.88
C LEU A 7 17.30 20.56 2.30
N ASP A 8 16.34 21.01 3.09
CA ASP A 8 16.12 20.56 4.46
C ASP A 8 16.10 19.04 4.51
N SER A 9 17.20 18.45 4.99
CA SER A 9 17.42 17.01 5.09
C SER A 9 16.52 16.34 6.15
N GLY A 10 15.66 17.11 6.78
CA GLY A 10 14.77 16.63 7.82
C GLY A 10 13.59 15.76 7.37
N LEU A 11 13.33 15.65 6.04
CA LEU A 11 12.24 14.83 5.50
C LEU A 11 12.68 13.48 4.92
N PHE A 12 13.99 13.26 4.74
CA PHE A 12 14.54 12.03 4.17
C PHE A 12 15.82 11.61 4.91
N GLY A 13 15.71 11.33 6.20
CA GLY A 13 16.79 10.70 6.95
C GLY A 13 16.80 9.19 6.73
N PHE A 14 17.51 8.69 5.72
CA PHE A 14 17.82 7.28 5.58
C PHE A 14 19.30 7.10 5.22
N GLU A 15 19.98 6.32 6.04
CA GLU A 15 21.30 5.78 5.75
C GLU A 15 21.22 4.77 4.60
N GLU A 16 22.03 4.95 3.59
CA GLU A 16 22.09 4.15 2.35
C GLU A 16 22.57 2.70 2.53
N ASP A 17 22.87 2.22 3.74
CA ASP A 17 23.72 1.03 3.93
C ASP A 17 23.01 -0.32 4.10
N ASN A 18 21.68 -0.42 4.14
CA ASN A 18 21.02 -1.70 4.48
C ASN A 18 20.22 -2.41 3.37
N LEU A 19 20.13 -1.87 2.17
CA LEU A 19 19.31 -2.46 1.09
C LEU A 19 20.08 -3.44 0.16
N ASN A 20 21.39 -3.62 0.33
CA ASN A 20 22.22 -4.42 -0.59
C ASN A 20 22.57 -5.84 -0.13
N ARG A 21 21.99 -6.35 0.93
CA ARG A 21 22.26 -7.73 1.39
C ARG A 21 20.96 -8.50 1.55
N LYS A 22 20.43 -9.08 0.49
CA LYS A 22 19.84 -10.42 0.40
C LYS A 22 19.09 -10.63 -0.94
N GLN A 23 19.43 -11.76 -1.57
CA GLN A 23 18.84 -12.41 -2.74
C GLN A 23 19.24 -11.87 -4.13
N LYS A 24 20.40 -12.36 -4.62
CA LYS A 24 20.68 -12.52 -6.03
C LYS A 24 19.79 -13.65 -6.60
N HIS A 25 18.56 -13.36 -6.95
CA HIS A 25 17.92 -14.15 -8.00
C HIS A 25 18.65 -13.81 -9.29
N GLN A 26 19.37 -14.78 -9.86
CA GLN A 26 19.94 -14.66 -11.20
C GLN A 26 18.77 -14.55 -12.19
N LEU A 27 18.49 -13.32 -12.63
CA LEU A 27 17.54 -13.03 -13.71
C LEU A 27 18.02 -13.79 -14.96
N ARG A 28 17.17 -14.62 -15.54
CA ARG A 28 17.43 -15.26 -16.82
C ARG A 28 17.28 -14.20 -17.91
N GLU A 29 18.24 -14.13 -18.83
CA GLU A 29 18.16 -13.21 -19.97
C GLU A 29 16.94 -13.56 -20.83
N GLY A 30 16.12 -12.54 -21.20
CA GLY A 30 14.93 -12.70 -22.01
C GLY A 30 13.69 -13.20 -21.25
N GLU A 31 13.66 -13.14 -19.94
CA GLU A 31 12.48 -13.48 -19.14
C GLU A 31 11.33 -12.52 -19.43
N LEU A 32 10.13 -13.07 -19.69
CA LEU A 32 8.91 -12.26 -19.82
C LEU A 32 8.37 -11.95 -18.44
N ARG A 33 8.08 -10.66 -18.20
CA ARG A 33 7.50 -10.16 -16.95
C ARG A 33 6.47 -9.07 -17.23
N GLU A 34 5.45 -9.04 -16.39
CA GLU A 34 4.60 -7.88 -16.31
C GLU A 34 5.34 -6.78 -15.54
N VAL A 35 5.45 -5.61 -16.17
CA VAL A 35 6.18 -4.45 -15.64
C VAL A 35 5.35 -3.20 -15.88
N THR A 36 5.28 -2.35 -14.88
CA THR A 36 4.72 -1.00 -15.06
C THR A 36 5.84 -0.04 -15.44
N ILE A 37 5.67 0.62 -16.57
CA ILE A 37 6.64 1.51 -17.20
C ILE A 37 6.12 2.94 -17.06
N LEU A 38 6.96 3.82 -16.55
CA LEU A 38 6.68 5.24 -16.37
C LEU A 38 7.65 6.06 -17.21
N PHE A 39 7.12 6.92 -18.08
CA PHE A 39 7.84 8.01 -18.72
C PHE A 39 7.37 9.33 -18.15
N ALA A 40 8.31 10.23 -17.85
CA ALA A 40 7.99 11.58 -17.40
C ALA A 40 8.92 12.59 -18.07
N ASP A 41 8.35 13.63 -18.69
CA ASP A 41 9.03 14.66 -19.49
C ASP A 41 8.71 16.06 -18.95
N ILE A 42 9.71 16.94 -18.88
CA ILE A 42 9.56 18.29 -18.34
C ILE A 42 9.24 19.26 -19.48
N LYS A 43 8.07 19.90 -19.42
CA LYS A 43 7.67 20.95 -20.33
C LYS A 43 8.05 22.35 -19.81
N GLY A 44 8.42 23.22 -20.74
CA GLY A 44 8.91 24.56 -20.43
C GLY A 44 10.42 24.63 -20.19
N PHE A 45 11.12 23.48 -20.20
CA PHE A 45 12.56 23.45 -20.03
C PHE A 45 13.32 23.99 -21.25
N THR A 46 12.81 23.75 -22.45
CA THR A 46 13.37 24.29 -23.69
C THR A 46 13.33 25.83 -23.70
N ASP A 47 12.21 26.42 -23.25
CA ASP A 47 12.08 27.88 -23.14
C ASP A 47 12.99 28.45 -22.06
N LEU A 48 13.16 27.75 -20.96
CA LEU A 48 14.10 28.08 -19.88
C LEU A 48 15.54 28.00 -20.39
N SER A 49 15.87 27.03 -21.23
CA SER A 49 17.21 26.83 -21.79
C SER A 49 17.65 27.96 -22.73
N LEU A 50 16.71 28.69 -23.35
CA LEU A 50 17.00 29.85 -24.15
C LEU A 50 17.31 31.10 -23.32
N GLN A 51 16.96 31.10 -22.04
CA GLN A 51 17.11 32.28 -21.14
C GLN A 51 18.28 32.14 -20.16
N LEU A 52 18.84 30.93 -20.03
CA LEU A 52 19.88 30.62 -19.06
C LEU A 52 21.18 30.24 -19.75
N ASP A 53 22.28 30.41 -19.04
CA ASP A 53 23.58 29.88 -19.46
C ASP A 53 23.61 28.35 -19.30
N PRO A 54 24.41 27.64 -20.10
CA PRO A 54 24.44 26.16 -20.11
C PRO A 54 24.76 25.52 -18.77
N GLU A 55 25.57 26.16 -17.93
CA GLU A 55 25.95 25.65 -16.62
C GLU A 55 24.76 25.68 -15.64
N THR A 56 24.05 26.79 -15.60
CA THR A 56 22.82 26.93 -14.80
C THR A 56 21.75 25.94 -15.25
N ILE A 57 21.57 25.73 -16.57
CA ILE A 57 20.65 24.74 -17.11
C ILE A 57 20.98 23.36 -16.61
N HIS A 58 22.27 22.96 -16.70
CA HIS A 58 22.73 21.65 -16.25
C HIS A 58 22.46 21.43 -14.75
N LEU A 59 22.76 22.41 -13.91
CA LEU A 59 22.52 22.34 -12.47
C LEU A 59 21.01 22.17 -12.14
N ARG A 60 20.14 22.92 -12.81
CA ARG A 60 18.69 22.84 -12.57
C ARG A 60 18.09 21.53 -13.06
N MET A 61 18.59 21.01 -14.19
CA MET A 61 18.18 19.69 -14.69
C MET A 61 18.62 18.59 -13.71
N ASP A 62 19.86 18.62 -13.25
CA ASP A 62 20.39 17.65 -12.30
C ASP A 62 19.59 17.65 -10.97
N GLU A 63 19.23 18.83 -10.44
CA GLU A 63 18.34 18.95 -9.27
C GLU A 63 16.98 18.28 -9.50
N LEU A 64 16.33 18.56 -10.64
CA LEU A 64 15.01 17.99 -10.96
C LEU A 64 15.08 16.48 -11.18
N MET A 65 16.08 15.99 -11.91
CA MET A 65 16.28 14.55 -12.10
C MET A 65 16.55 13.83 -10.79
N LYS A 66 17.30 14.43 -9.87
CA LYS A 66 17.49 13.90 -8.49
C LYS A 66 16.17 13.86 -7.71
N ILE A 67 15.33 14.88 -7.81
CA ILE A 67 14.01 14.91 -7.17
C ILE A 67 13.14 13.77 -7.74
N PHE A 68 13.09 13.62 -9.06
CA PHE A 68 12.28 12.59 -9.71
C PHE A 68 12.78 11.18 -9.41
N SER A 69 14.11 10.98 -9.44
CA SER A 69 14.72 9.71 -9.06
C SER A 69 14.38 9.31 -7.62
N ARG A 70 14.41 10.27 -6.70
CA ARG A 70 14.00 10.04 -5.30
C ARG A 70 12.52 9.65 -5.22
N CYS A 71 11.63 10.28 -6.00
CA CYS A 71 10.23 9.88 -6.04
C CYS A 71 10.07 8.44 -6.54
N VAL A 72 10.79 8.06 -7.62
CA VAL A 72 10.78 6.68 -8.14
C VAL A 72 11.27 5.69 -7.09
N THR A 73 12.45 5.95 -6.51
CA THR A 73 13.09 5.05 -5.54
C THR A 73 12.28 4.94 -4.26
N PHE A 74 11.72 6.05 -3.77
CA PHE A 74 10.85 6.06 -2.60
C PHE A 74 9.65 5.13 -2.75
N TYR A 75 9.08 5.04 -3.96
CA TYR A 75 7.99 4.11 -4.29
C TYR A 75 8.49 2.75 -4.79
N GLY A 76 9.77 2.40 -4.56
CA GLY A 76 10.34 1.09 -4.88
C GLY A 76 10.51 0.83 -6.39
N GLY A 77 10.44 1.88 -7.20
CA GLY A 77 10.75 1.82 -8.62
C GLY A 77 12.26 1.86 -8.88
N PHE A 78 12.61 1.55 -10.10
CA PHE A 78 13.96 1.59 -10.61
C PHE A 78 14.05 2.58 -11.78
N VAL A 79 14.99 3.52 -11.70
CA VAL A 79 15.27 4.42 -12.84
C VAL A 79 16.08 3.65 -13.87
N ASP A 80 15.49 3.42 -15.03
CA ASP A 80 16.14 2.72 -16.13
C ASP A 80 17.14 3.63 -16.85
N LYS A 81 16.68 4.78 -17.28
CA LYS A 81 17.52 5.76 -17.96
C LYS A 81 16.93 7.17 -17.95
N TYR A 82 17.81 8.14 -18.22
CA TYR A 82 17.46 9.52 -18.54
C TYR A 82 17.55 9.73 -20.05
N ILE A 83 16.57 10.40 -20.63
CA ILE A 83 16.47 10.67 -22.07
C ILE A 83 16.27 12.18 -22.26
N GLY A 84 17.38 12.92 -22.27
CA GLY A 84 17.33 14.38 -22.26
C GLY A 84 16.72 14.93 -20.97
N ASP A 85 15.58 15.60 -21.08
CA ASP A 85 14.76 16.11 -19.98
C ASP A 85 13.66 15.15 -19.50
N ALA A 86 13.70 13.91 -19.99
CA ALA A 86 12.78 12.87 -19.59
C ALA A 86 13.46 11.78 -18.74
N ILE A 87 12.69 11.13 -17.89
CA ILE A 87 13.09 9.97 -17.10
C ILE A 87 12.22 8.76 -17.48
N MET A 88 12.84 7.60 -17.64
CA MET A 88 12.18 6.31 -17.74
C MET A 88 12.39 5.53 -16.45
N ALA A 89 11.30 5.08 -15.85
CA ALA A 89 11.33 4.30 -14.62
C ALA A 89 10.50 3.03 -14.77
N LEU A 90 10.89 1.98 -14.03
CA LEU A 90 10.31 0.66 -14.08
C LEU A 90 9.88 0.21 -12.67
N PHE A 91 8.70 -0.39 -12.59
CA PHE A 91 8.17 -1.01 -11.37
C PHE A 91 7.85 -2.48 -11.68
N GLY A 92 8.33 -3.40 -10.85
CA GLY A 92 8.20 -4.84 -11.08
C GLY A 92 9.31 -5.49 -11.90
N ALA A 93 10.18 -4.72 -12.57
CA ALA A 93 11.20 -5.26 -13.45
C ALA A 93 12.27 -6.10 -12.73
N LYS A 94 12.73 -5.67 -11.54
CA LYS A 94 13.70 -6.43 -10.74
C LYS A 94 13.03 -7.45 -9.83
N GLN A 95 11.92 -7.07 -9.23
CA GLN A 95 11.11 -7.90 -8.34
C GLN A 95 9.66 -7.49 -8.51
N ALA A 96 8.82 -8.37 -9.05
CA ALA A 96 7.40 -8.10 -9.27
C ALA A 96 6.63 -8.01 -7.94
N SER A 97 5.63 -7.13 -7.91
CA SER A 97 4.72 -6.96 -6.77
C SER A 97 3.33 -6.64 -7.31
N GLU A 98 2.31 -7.13 -6.64
CA GLU A 98 0.89 -6.83 -6.92
C GLU A 98 0.54 -5.32 -6.90
N HIS A 99 1.45 -4.49 -6.37
CA HIS A 99 1.26 -3.05 -6.22
C HIS A 99 2.14 -2.21 -7.15
N ASP A 100 2.75 -2.81 -8.17
CA ASP A 100 3.69 -2.10 -9.02
C ASP A 100 3.04 -0.94 -9.78
N THR A 101 1.81 -1.14 -10.29
CA THR A 101 1.02 -0.11 -10.95
C THR A 101 0.61 1.02 -10.01
N GLU A 102 0.15 0.70 -8.81
CA GLU A 102 -0.17 1.68 -7.76
C GLU A 102 1.06 2.52 -7.41
N ARG A 103 2.21 1.87 -7.20
CA ARG A 103 3.47 2.53 -6.86
C ARG A 103 3.93 3.49 -7.95
N ALA A 104 3.79 3.10 -9.22
CA ALA A 104 4.13 3.97 -10.35
C ALA A 104 3.27 5.22 -10.39
N ILE A 105 1.95 5.09 -10.20
CA ILE A 105 1.03 6.25 -10.18
C ILE A 105 1.32 7.16 -8.98
N ARG A 106 1.57 6.61 -7.80
CA ARG A 106 1.93 7.40 -6.61
C ARG A 106 3.26 8.14 -6.81
N ALA A 107 4.26 7.50 -7.43
CA ALA A 107 5.52 8.14 -7.78
C ALA A 107 5.29 9.34 -8.71
N ALA A 108 4.45 9.17 -9.74
CA ALA A 108 4.10 10.24 -10.67
C ALA A 108 3.34 11.40 -10.00
N LEU A 109 2.37 11.11 -9.15
CA LEU A 109 1.66 12.13 -8.36
C LEU A 109 2.62 12.89 -7.44
N LYS A 110 3.58 12.19 -6.84
CA LYS A 110 4.61 12.81 -6.00
C LYS A 110 5.57 13.68 -6.81
N MET A 111 5.95 13.27 -8.02
CA MET A 111 6.75 14.11 -8.93
C MET A 111 6.01 15.42 -9.24
N ILE A 112 4.72 15.36 -9.55
CA ILE A 112 3.89 16.56 -9.83
C ILE A 112 3.85 17.48 -8.59
N GLU A 113 3.68 16.93 -7.39
CA GLU A 113 3.67 17.68 -6.14
C GLU A 113 5.03 18.37 -5.88
N GLN A 114 6.13 17.62 -6.02
CA GLN A 114 7.47 18.16 -5.80
C GLN A 114 7.83 19.23 -6.82
N LEU A 115 7.39 19.08 -8.08
CA LEU A 115 7.60 20.09 -9.11
C LEU A 115 6.82 21.38 -8.80
N LYS A 116 5.60 21.29 -8.24
CA LYS A 116 4.87 22.47 -7.76
C LYS A 116 5.63 23.21 -6.66
N ARG A 117 6.21 22.49 -5.70
CA ARG A 117 7.05 23.06 -4.64
C ARG A 117 8.33 23.68 -5.19
N TYR A 118 8.94 23.04 -6.18
CA TYR A 118 10.11 23.55 -6.88
C TYR A 118 9.81 24.86 -7.60
N ASN A 119 8.70 24.95 -8.34
CA ASN A 119 8.24 26.18 -8.98
C ASN A 119 7.99 27.32 -7.97
N GLN A 120 7.45 27.01 -6.78
CA GLN A 120 7.29 28.04 -5.73
C GLN A 120 8.65 28.62 -5.31
N LYS A 121 9.66 27.77 -5.10
CA LYS A 121 11.04 28.23 -4.79
C LYS A 121 11.66 29.02 -5.93
N LEU A 122 11.43 28.62 -7.19
CA LEU A 122 11.91 29.37 -8.35
C LEU A 122 11.34 30.79 -8.40
N LYS A 123 10.06 30.98 -8.04
CA LYS A 123 9.41 32.30 -8.01
C LYS A 123 10.00 33.26 -6.98
N GLU A 124 10.65 32.76 -5.94
CA GLU A 124 11.37 33.58 -4.93
C GLU A 124 12.65 34.20 -5.52
N ILE A 125 13.19 33.63 -6.58
CA ILE A 125 14.39 34.14 -7.26
C ILE A 125 13.96 35.11 -8.36
N PRO A 126 14.31 36.40 -8.31
CA PRO A 126 13.83 37.41 -9.27
C PRO A 126 14.04 37.03 -10.72
N LYS A 127 15.14 36.37 -11.06
CA LYS A 127 15.52 35.94 -12.42
C LYS A 127 14.58 34.83 -12.97
N TYR A 128 13.89 34.07 -12.10
CA TYR A 128 13.08 32.90 -12.49
C TYR A 128 11.60 33.07 -12.14
N ARG A 129 11.17 34.28 -11.75
CA ARG A 129 9.80 34.55 -11.27
C ARG A 129 8.72 34.16 -12.28
N ASP A 130 8.99 34.32 -13.57
CA ASP A 130 8.05 34.05 -14.67
C ASP A 130 8.20 32.61 -15.23
N VAL A 131 9.15 31.82 -14.70
CA VAL A 131 9.38 30.44 -15.15
C VAL A 131 8.41 29.50 -14.43
N GLU A 132 7.66 28.72 -15.21
CA GLU A 132 6.82 27.66 -14.69
C GLU A 132 7.12 26.35 -15.42
N LEU A 133 7.78 25.42 -14.72
CA LEU A 133 8.05 24.08 -15.23
C LEU A 133 6.81 23.20 -15.00
N ARG A 134 6.47 22.41 -16.01
CA ARG A 134 5.36 21.46 -15.96
C ARG A 134 5.86 20.08 -16.40
N ILE A 135 5.17 19.03 -15.99
CA ILE A 135 5.53 17.66 -16.31
C ILE A 135 4.39 17.02 -17.10
N ARG A 136 4.73 16.11 -18.00
CA ARG A 136 3.80 15.13 -18.59
C ARG A 136 4.25 13.75 -18.19
N VAL A 137 3.32 12.88 -17.83
CA VAL A 137 3.63 11.52 -17.41
C VAL A 137 2.76 10.54 -18.18
N GLY A 138 3.39 9.53 -18.77
CA GLY A 138 2.74 8.37 -19.37
C GLY A 138 3.06 7.12 -18.59
N ILE A 139 2.06 6.33 -18.24
CA ILE A 139 2.25 5.05 -17.52
C ILE A 139 1.48 3.96 -18.25
N ASN A 140 2.17 2.85 -18.48
CA ASN A 140 1.58 1.65 -19.05
C ASN A 140 2.10 0.40 -18.35
N THR A 141 1.23 -0.56 -18.12
CA THR A 141 1.57 -1.87 -17.55
C THR A 141 1.39 -2.93 -18.64
N GLY A 142 2.28 -3.89 -18.70
CA GLY A 142 2.14 -5.03 -19.59
C GLY A 142 3.37 -5.92 -19.62
N ILE A 143 3.29 -6.99 -20.43
CA ILE A 143 4.33 -8.01 -20.51
C ILE A 143 5.47 -7.50 -21.39
N VAL A 144 6.68 -7.50 -20.84
CA VAL A 144 7.92 -7.11 -21.51
C VAL A 144 9.00 -8.17 -21.33
N SER A 145 9.96 -8.17 -22.24
CA SER A 145 11.19 -8.94 -22.05
C SER A 145 12.16 -8.16 -21.19
N VAL A 146 12.59 -8.77 -20.10
CA VAL A 146 13.53 -8.18 -19.15
C VAL A 146 14.92 -8.79 -19.40
N GLY A 147 15.94 -7.95 -19.50
CA GLY A 147 17.29 -8.46 -19.76
C GLY A 147 18.38 -7.41 -19.64
N LYS A 148 19.62 -7.89 -19.74
CA LYS A 148 20.81 -7.05 -19.83
C LYS A 148 21.15 -6.78 -21.29
N VAL A 149 21.58 -5.58 -21.61
CA VAL A 149 22.03 -5.19 -22.95
C VAL A 149 23.48 -4.78 -22.91
N GLY A 150 24.25 -5.31 -23.86
CA GLY A 150 25.66 -4.98 -24.04
C GLY A 150 26.62 -6.06 -23.54
N GLN A 151 27.86 -6.04 -24.07
CA GLN A 151 28.92 -7.01 -23.76
C GLN A 151 29.73 -6.69 -22.50
N SER A 152 29.41 -5.64 -21.77
CA SER A 152 30.10 -5.31 -20.51
C SER A 152 29.69 -6.27 -19.40
N ARG A 153 30.61 -6.63 -18.50
CA ARG A 153 30.31 -7.46 -17.30
C ARG A 153 29.21 -6.90 -16.41
N GLU A 154 28.86 -5.62 -16.59
CA GLU A 154 27.80 -4.85 -15.91
C GLU A 154 26.75 -4.31 -16.89
N GLY A 155 26.39 -5.10 -17.92
CA GLY A 155 25.38 -4.68 -18.90
C GLY A 155 24.15 -4.01 -18.26
N ASP A 156 23.71 -2.91 -18.86
CA ASP A 156 22.56 -2.14 -18.36
C ASP A 156 21.29 -3.01 -18.38
N PHE A 157 20.67 -3.15 -17.23
CA PHE A 157 19.41 -3.85 -17.08
C PHE A 157 18.30 -2.97 -17.62
N THR A 158 17.52 -3.46 -18.59
CA THR A 158 16.41 -2.71 -19.19
C THR A 158 15.30 -3.65 -19.67
N VAL A 159 14.22 -3.09 -20.20
CA VAL A 159 13.06 -3.82 -20.70
C VAL A 159 12.79 -3.52 -22.18
N TYR A 160 12.27 -4.52 -22.91
CA TYR A 160 11.91 -4.42 -24.32
C TYR A 160 10.50 -4.97 -24.55
N GLY A 161 9.76 -4.27 -25.39
CA GLY A 161 8.42 -4.71 -25.81
C GLY A 161 7.58 -3.56 -26.34
N PRO A 162 6.43 -3.87 -26.96
CA PRO A 162 5.49 -2.87 -27.44
C PRO A 162 4.97 -1.97 -26.31
N GLU A 163 4.89 -2.49 -25.09
CA GLU A 163 4.37 -1.81 -23.91
C GLU A 163 5.26 -0.61 -23.49
N VAL A 164 6.58 -0.70 -23.74
CA VAL A 164 7.51 0.42 -23.53
C VAL A 164 7.19 1.56 -24.49
N ASN A 165 6.92 1.23 -25.77
CA ASN A 165 6.55 2.22 -26.75
C ASN A 165 5.21 2.89 -26.41
N LEU A 166 4.22 2.10 -25.97
CA LEU A 166 2.92 2.61 -25.56
C LEU A 166 3.07 3.61 -24.39
N ALA A 167 3.83 3.28 -23.34
CA ALA A 167 4.09 4.19 -22.23
C ALA A 167 4.70 5.54 -22.69
N SER A 168 5.67 5.51 -23.62
CA SER A 168 6.26 6.71 -24.21
C SER A 168 5.25 7.52 -25.03
N ARG A 169 4.34 6.84 -25.78
CA ARG A 169 3.28 7.53 -26.53
C ARG A 169 2.23 8.16 -25.61
N LEU A 170 1.89 7.50 -24.51
CA LEU A 170 1.01 8.07 -23.49
C LEU A 170 1.63 9.34 -22.89
N GLU A 171 2.93 9.33 -22.54
CA GLU A 171 3.63 10.54 -22.07
C GLU A 171 3.51 11.68 -23.08
N THR A 172 3.87 11.41 -24.33
CA THR A 172 3.89 12.44 -25.39
C THR A 172 2.51 13.09 -25.62
N ASN A 173 1.43 12.33 -25.43
CA ASN A 173 0.04 12.77 -25.59
C ASN A 173 -0.64 13.19 -24.28
N ALA A 174 0.03 13.06 -23.14
CA ALA A 174 -0.51 13.43 -21.84
C ALA A 174 -0.78 14.95 -21.79
N PRO A 175 -1.90 15.38 -21.19
CA PRO A 175 -2.11 16.79 -20.90
C PRO A 175 -1.02 17.31 -19.96
N THR A 176 -0.55 18.51 -20.18
CA THR A 176 0.50 19.13 -19.38
C THR A 176 0.09 19.22 -17.91
N GLY A 177 0.96 18.75 -17.01
CA GLY A 177 0.68 18.70 -15.57
C GLY A 177 -0.13 17.48 -15.12
N ARG A 178 -0.36 16.51 -16.02
CA ARG A 178 -1.19 15.33 -15.75
C ARG A 178 -0.49 14.02 -16.10
N ILE A 179 -1.06 12.94 -15.60
CA ILE A 179 -0.69 11.56 -15.89
C ILE A 179 -1.68 11.01 -16.91
N MET A 180 -1.21 10.25 -17.89
CA MET A 180 -2.04 9.51 -18.84
C MET A 180 -1.74 8.01 -18.73
N LEU A 181 -2.78 7.20 -18.60
CA LEU A 181 -2.73 5.75 -18.45
C LEU A 181 -3.48 5.08 -19.61
N SER A 182 -3.09 3.86 -19.96
CA SER A 182 -3.89 2.96 -20.77
C SER A 182 -5.06 2.37 -19.97
N GLN A 183 -6.06 1.83 -20.68
CA GLN A 183 -7.22 1.15 -20.09
C GLN A 183 -6.78 0.01 -19.16
N TYR A 184 -5.90 -0.87 -19.62
CA TYR A 184 -5.40 -1.98 -18.81
C TYR A 184 -4.72 -1.51 -17.52
N THR A 185 -3.84 -0.50 -17.62
CA THR A 185 -3.19 0.08 -16.43
C THR A 185 -4.20 0.67 -15.44
N LYS A 186 -5.29 1.28 -15.95
CA LYS A 186 -6.37 1.81 -15.11
C LYS A 186 -7.12 0.69 -14.39
N GLU A 187 -7.43 -0.41 -15.08
CA GLU A 187 -8.17 -1.55 -14.52
C GLU A 187 -7.46 -2.19 -13.33
N LEU A 188 -6.12 -2.28 -13.37
CA LEU A 188 -5.31 -2.81 -12.27
C LEU A 188 -5.40 -2.03 -10.95
N VAL A 189 -5.89 -0.79 -10.99
CA VAL A 189 -5.91 0.14 -9.83
C VAL A 189 -7.22 0.95 -9.72
N ASP A 190 -8.27 0.46 -10.35
CA ASP A 190 -9.58 1.13 -10.44
C ASP A 190 -10.24 1.38 -9.08
N ASP A 191 -9.95 0.53 -8.12
CA ASP A 191 -10.43 0.64 -6.75
C ASP A 191 -9.57 1.56 -5.84
N ILE A 192 -8.37 1.92 -6.31
CA ILE A 192 -7.42 2.71 -5.53
C ILE A 192 -7.51 4.20 -5.87
N PHE A 193 -7.77 4.49 -7.15
CA PHE A 193 -7.79 5.86 -7.64
C PHE A 193 -9.11 6.18 -8.32
N ASP A 194 -9.53 7.44 -8.25
CA ASP A 194 -10.57 7.98 -9.10
C ASP A 194 -9.96 8.45 -10.41
N PHE A 195 -10.63 8.19 -11.53
CA PHE A 195 -10.13 8.48 -12.86
C PHE A 195 -11.03 9.40 -13.64
N GLU A 196 -10.42 10.25 -14.47
CA GLU A 196 -11.07 11.01 -15.52
C GLU A 196 -10.75 10.35 -16.87
N TYR A 197 -11.79 10.13 -17.67
CA TYR A 197 -11.63 9.61 -19.03
C TYR A 197 -11.13 10.71 -19.96
N LEU A 198 -10.01 10.45 -20.66
CA LEU A 198 -9.38 11.38 -21.60
C LEU A 198 -9.73 11.10 -23.06
N GLY A 199 -10.58 10.11 -23.32
CA GLY A 199 -10.98 9.66 -24.65
C GLY A 199 -10.03 8.65 -25.29
N ALA A 200 -10.52 8.00 -26.36
CA ALA A 200 -9.71 7.17 -27.23
C ALA A 200 -8.72 8.04 -28.02
N LYS A 201 -7.45 7.65 -28.08
CA LYS A 201 -6.38 8.38 -28.76
C LYS A 201 -5.72 7.54 -29.85
N ASP A 202 -5.57 8.11 -31.03
CA ASP A 202 -4.73 7.54 -32.07
C ASP A 202 -3.26 7.85 -31.75
N LEU A 203 -2.53 6.83 -31.35
CA LEU A 203 -1.14 6.95 -30.96
C LEU A 203 -0.22 6.49 -32.09
N LYS A 204 0.79 7.30 -32.42
CA LYS A 204 1.71 6.98 -33.54
C LYS A 204 2.37 5.62 -33.39
N GLY A 205 2.11 4.71 -34.35
CA GLY A 205 2.69 3.37 -34.38
C GLY A 205 1.93 2.31 -33.56
N ILE A 206 0.74 2.65 -33.06
CA ILE A 206 -0.23 1.74 -32.47
C ILE A 206 -1.38 1.60 -33.46
N ALA A 207 -1.79 0.33 -33.74
CA ALA A 207 -2.76 0.05 -34.80
C ALA A 207 -4.19 0.46 -34.47
N GLU A 208 -4.58 0.39 -33.21
CA GLU A 208 -5.93 0.69 -32.73
C GLU A 208 -5.89 1.87 -31.77
N PRO A 209 -6.98 2.69 -31.71
CA PRO A 209 -7.09 3.77 -30.74
C PRO A 209 -7.01 3.21 -29.30
N VAL A 210 -6.27 3.88 -28.46
CA VAL A 210 -6.07 3.50 -27.04
C VAL A 210 -6.98 4.33 -26.16
N GLU A 211 -7.79 3.67 -25.35
CA GLU A 211 -8.59 4.29 -24.30
C GLU A 211 -7.65 4.85 -23.20
N CYS A 212 -7.74 6.16 -23.00
CA CYS A 212 -6.82 6.88 -22.12
C CYS A 212 -7.52 7.47 -20.89
N TRP A 213 -6.85 7.37 -19.75
CA TRP A 213 -7.36 7.80 -18.45
C TRP A 213 -6.34 8.64 -17.70
N SER A 214 -6.81 9.48 -16.77
CA SER A 214 -5.96 10.26 -15.88
C SER A 214 -6.40 10.09 -14.43
N PRO A 215 -5.49 9.72 -13.50
CA PRO A 215 -5.85 9.66 -12.09
C PRO A 215 -6.08 11.07 -11.57
N VAL A 216 -7.22 11.31 -10.91
CA VAL A 216 -7.58 12.60 -10.29
C VAL A 216 -7.33 12.62 -8.80
N GLY A 217 -7.14 11.46 -8.19
CA GLY A 217 -6.79 11.31 -6.77
C GLY A 217 -6.99 9.88 -6.28
N VAL A 218 -6.59 9.63 -5.04
CA VAL A 218 -6.87 8.35 -4.36
C VAL A 218 -8.36 8.26 -4.07
N SER A 219 -9.02 7.16 -4.41
CA SER A 219 -10.47 7.02 -4.23
C SER A 219 -10.89 7.19 -2.77
N ALA A 220 -11.96 7.94 -2.53
CA ALA A 220 -12.55 8.11 -1.20
C ALA A 220 -13.26 6.84 -0.73
N SER A 221 -13.76 6.05 -1.67
CA SER A 221 -14.29 4.72 -1.43
C SER A 221 -13.14 3.73 -1.35
N GLN A 222 -12.28 3.83 -0.32
CA GLN A 222 -11.58 2.67 0.18
C GLN A 222 -12.60 1.74 0.89
N SER A 223 -13.67 1.38 0.19
CA SER A 223 -14.30 0.10 0.45
C SER A 223 -13.17 -0.91 0.26
N SER A 224 -12.84 -1.57 1.34
CA SER A 224 -11.72 -2.48 1.54
C SER A 224 -11.19 -3.06 0.23
N ARG A 225 -9.88 -3.18 0.06
CA ARG A 225 -9.21 -3.98 -1.01
C ARG A 225 -9.89 -5.34 -1.22
N LEU A 226 -10.70 -5.73 -0.25
CA LEU A 226 -11.50 -6.93 -0.17
C LEU A 226 -12.77 -6.91 -1.05
N ASN A 227 -13.25 -5.75 -1.52
CA ASN A 227 -14.45 -5.68 -2.39
C ASN A 227 -14.19 -6.10 -3.85
N ARG A 228 -12.96 -6.44 -4.22
CA ARG A 228 -12.60 -6.89 -5.58
C ARG A 228 -13.14 -8.29 -5.93
N PHE A 229 -13.55 -9.06 -4.94
CA PHE A 229 -13.81 -10.48 -5.13
C PHE A 229 -15.28 -10.77 -5.49
N SER A 230 -15.63 -10.60 -6.76
CA SER A 230 -16.98 -10.93 -7.29
C SER A 230 -17.18 -12.42 -7.65
N GLY A 231 -16.11 -13.21 -7.69
CA GLY A 231 -16.13 -14.63 -8.08
C GLY A 231 -16.44 -15.60 -6.93
N SER A 232 -16.70 -16.88 -7.27
CA SER A 232 -16.91 -17.95 -6.30
C SER A 232 -15.65 -18.24 -5.50
N PHE A 233 -15.79 -18.47 -4.18
CA PHE A 233 -14.70 -18.87 -3.30
C PHE A 233 -14.49 -20.39 -3.38
N LEU A 234 -13.29 -20.82 -3.73
CA LEU A 234 -12.94 -22.23 -3.91
C LEU A 234 -11.64 -22.60 -3.16
N GLY A 235 -11.55 -23.83 -2.71
CA GLY A 235 -10.31 -24.45 -2.29
C GLY A 235 -9.71 -24.01 -0.94
N ARG A 236 -10.45 -23.29 -0.08
CA ARG A 236 -9.97 -22.82 1.22
C ARG A 236 -10.94 -23.07 2.36
N ASN A 237 -11.75 -24.12 2.24
CA ASN A 237 -12.78 -24.41 3.24
C ASN A 237 -12.20 -24.84 4.59
N SER A 238 -11.07 -25.58 4.60
CA SER A 238 -10.35 -26.00 5.81
C SER A 238 -9.79 -24.81 6.59
N GLU A 239 -9.14 -23.91 5.90
CA GLU A 239 -8.55 -22.72 6.51
C GLU A 239 -9.64 -21.78 7.04
N LEU A 240 -10.71 -21.60 6.27
CA LEU A 240 -11.85 -20.78 6.69
C LEU A 240 -12.59 -21.40 7.88
N SER A 241 -12.75 -22.73 7.92
CA SER A 241 -13.36 -23.42 9.06
C SER A 241 -12.52 -23.25 10.33
N LEU A 242 -11.20 -23.39 10.23
CA LEU A 242 -10.28 -23.21 11.34
C LEU A 242 -10.34 -21.78 11.92
N LEU A 243 -10.41 -20.76 11.07
CA LEU A 243 -10.57 -19.37 11.52
C LEU A 243 -11.97 -19.13 12.11
N SER A 244 -13.00 -19.81 11.60
CA SER A 244 -14.36 -19.73 12.13
C SER A 244 -14.46 -20.38 13.52
N GLU A 245 -13.81 -21.52 13.74
CA GLU A 245 -13.71 -22.16 15.04
C GLU A 245 -12.97 -21.26 16.05
N ALA A 246 -11.89 -20.60 15.64
CA ALA A 246 -11.19 -19.63 16.47
C ALA A 246 -12.10 -18.45 16.88
N LEU A 247 -12.93 -17.96 15.98
CA LEU A 247 -13.91 -16.91 16.30
C LEU A 247 -14.99 -17.41 17.26
N GLU A 248 -15.45 -18.65 17.11
CA GLU A 248 -16.43 -19.27 18.01
C GLU A 248 -15.82 -19.49 19.42
N GLU A 249 -14.57 -19.92 19.50
CA GLU A 249 -13.86 -20.05 20.78
C GLU A 249 -13.84 -18.70 21.51
N ILE A 250 -13.44 -17.61 20.85
CA ILE A 250 -13.40 -16.29 21.46
C ILE A 250 -14.81 -15.78 21.83
N SER A 251 -15.80 -16.03 20.98
CA SER A 251 -17.18 -15.62 21.23
C SER A 251 -17.76 -16.35 22.46
N SER A 252 -17.43 -17.61 22.64
CA SER A 252 -17.86 -18.39 23.80
C SER A 252 -17.19 -17.95 25.10
N GLN A 253 -15.93 -17.52 25.03
CA GLN A 253 -15.20 -16.97 26.19
C GLN A 253 -15.75 -15.61 26.63
N GLY A 254 -16.41 -14.90 25.72
CA GLY A 254 -17.00 -13.57 25.93
C GLY A 254 -18.48 -13.57 26.30
N CYS A 255 -19.11 -14.74 26.63
CA CYS A 255 -20.48 -14.76 27.10
C CYS A 255 -20.60 -14.00 28.43
N PHE A 256 -21.04 -12.75 28.31
CA PHE A 256 -21.16 -11.74 29.35
C PHE A 256 -22.41 -11.98 30.20
N GLY A 257 -22.25 -12.73 31.22
CA GLY A 257 -23.31 -12.96 32.19
C GLY A 257 -22.99 -14.11 33.09
N GLU A 258 -22.51 -13.77 34.31
CA GLU A 258 -22.12 -14.68 35.39
C GLU A 258 -20.83 -15.48 35.16
N TYR A 259 -19.81 -15.11 35.91
CA TYR A 259 -18.54 -15.81 36.00
C TYR A 259 -18.75 -17.30 36.34
N ILE A 260 -18.65 -18.14 35.34
CA ILE A 260 -18.37 -19.55 35.57
C ILE A 260 -16.87 -19.58 35.93
N THR A 261 -16.59 -19.72 37.22
CA THR A 261 -15.26 -19.62 37.84
C THR A 261 -14.27 -20.74 37.42
N GLU A 262 -14.62 -21.61 36.48
CA GLU A 262 -13.82 -22.75 36.06
C GLU A 262 -13.16 -22.59 34.67
N LEU A 263 -13.53 -21.55 33.88
CA LEU A 263 -12.88 -21.33 32.59
C LEU A 263 -11.67 -20.39 32.71
N PRO A 264 -10.58 -20.67 31.99
CA PRO A 264 -9.45 -19.76 31.98
C PRO A 264 -9.90 -18.39 31.40
N PRO A 265 -9.31 -17.30 31.88
CA PRO A 265 -9.67 -15.95 31.39
C PRO A 265 -9.54 -15.88 29.89
N PRO A 266 -10.46 -15.15 29.21
CA PRO A 266 -10.40 -14.96 27.77
C PRO A 266 -9.02 -14.43 27.37
N ARG A 267 -8.49 -14.95 26.27
CA ARG A 267 -7.17 -14.60 25.74
C ARG A 267 -7.30 -14.22 24.27
N PRO A 268 -6.48 -13.29 23.78
CA PRO A 268 -6.43 -13.05 22.36
C PRO A 268 -5.90 -14.30 21.64
N LEU A 269 -6.57 -14.71 20.56
CA LEU A 269 -6.05 -15.68 19.61
C LEU A 269 -5.41 -14.93 18.44
N ILE A 270 -4.21 -15.34 18.06
CA ILE A 270 -3.46 -14.73 16.98
C ILE A 270 -3.10 -15.78 15.95
N TYR A 271 -3.59 -15.61 14.73
CA TYR A 271 -3.26 -16.47 13.60
C TYR A 271 -2.33 -15.73 12.65
N GLY A 272 -1.10 -16.22 12.51
CA GLY A 272 -0.19 -15.84 11.46
C GLY A 272 -0.50 -16.60 10.18
N VAL A 273 -1.03 -15.93 9.16
CA VAL A 273 -1.39 -16.54 7.88
C VAL A 273 -0.27 -16.28 6.88
N ARG A 274 0.56 -17.29 6.67
CA ARG A 274 1.72 -17.23 5.78
C ARG A 274 1.38 -17.77 4.41
N ALA A 275 1.68 -16.99 3.35
CA ALA A 275 1.55 -17.45 1.98
C ALA A 275 2.37 -16.60 1.01
N ASP A 276 2.77 -17.21 -0.11
CA ASP A 276 3.35 -16.48 -1.23
C ASP A 276 2.34 -15.52 -1.88
N ALA A 277 2.84 -14.67 -2.79
CA ALA A 277 2.01 -13.77 -3.58
C ALA A 277 0.98 -14.55 -4.40
N GLY A 278 -0.24 -14.03 -4.52
CA GLY A 278 -1.28 -14.62 -5.36
C GLY A 278 -1.99 -15.86 -4.78
N LEU A 279 -1.58 -16.41 -3.63
CA LEU A 279 -2.19 -17.61 -3.05
C LEU A 279 -3.53 -17.36 -2.32
N GLY A 280 -4.10 -16.17 -2.44
CA GLY A 280 -5.45 -15.87 -1.96
C GLY A 280 -5.56 -15.44 -0.50
N LYS A 281 -4.49 -14.87 0.13
CA LYS A 281 -4.53 -14.29 1.49
C LYS A 281 -5.68 -13.31 1.68
N SER A 282 -5.73 -12.28 0.85
CA SER A 282 -6.74 -11.23 0.94
C SER A 282 -8.14 -11.77 0.61
N ARG A 283 -8.25 -12.76 -0.30
CA ARG A 283 -9.52 -13.44 -0.58
C ARG A 283 -10.04 -14.21 0.64
N LEU A 284 -9.18 -14.93 1.35
CA LEU A 284 -9.54 -15.62 2.58
C LEU A 284 -10.04 -14.64 3.65
N ALA A 285 -9.34 -13.51 3.82
CA ALA A 285 -9.76 -12.44 4.74
C ALA A 285 -11.14 -11.89 4.38
N TYR A 286 -11.37 -11.61 3.09
CA TYR A 286 -12.66 -11.12 2.60
C TYR A 286 -13.81 -12.10 2.90
N GLU A 287 -13.65 -13.37 2.53
CA GLU A 287 -14.68 -14.39 2.76
C GLU A 287 -14.96 -14.57 4.26
N PHE A 288 -13.93 -14.52 5.09
CA PHE A 288 -14.08 -14.59 6.53
C PHE A 288 -14.91 -13.42 7.08
N ILE A 289 -14.63 -12.19 6.65
CA ILE A 289 -15.41 -11.00 7.00
C ILE A 289 -16.86 -11.15 6.54
N GLN A 290 -17.09 -11.51 5.28
CA GLN A 290 -18.44 -11.63 4.73
C GLN A 290 -19.30 -12.65 5.50
N ARG A 291 -18.72 -13.78 5.89
CA ARG A 291 -19.44 -14.82 6.64
C ARG A 291 -19.72 -14.46 8.09
N HIS A 292 -18.90 -13.60 8.70
CA HIS A 292 -18.96 -13.34 10.14
C HIS A 292 -19.26 -11.88 10.52
N SER A 293 -19.54 -10.98 9.56
CA SER A 293 -19.83 -9.55 9.80
C SER A 293 -20.98 -9.29 10.78
N ALA A 294 -21.96 -10.19 10.88
CA ALA A 294 -23.04 -10.10 11.84
C ALA A 294 -22.62 -10.46 13.29
N ARG A 295 -21.56 -11.28 13.45
CA ARG A 295 -21.16 -11.91 14.73
C ARG A 295 -19.98 -11.21 15.40
N ALA A 296 -19.18 -10.47 14.68
CA ALA A 296 -17.96 -9.80 15.17
C ALA A 296 -17.83 -8.39 14.58
N GLU A 297 -17.07 -7.55 15.26
CA GLU A 297 -16.62 -6.26 14.71
C GLU A 297 -15.26 -6.44 14.04
N PHE A 298 -15.12 -5.97 12.83
CA PHE A 298 -13.91 -6.11 12.03
C PHE A 298 -13.18 -4.78 11.89
N LEU A 299 -11.90 -4.79 12.21
CA LEU A 299 -11.00 -3.67 11.98
C LEU A 299 -9.80 -4.16 11.17
N GLU A 300 -9.65 -3.63 9.97
CA GLU A 300 -8.62 -4.08 9.05
C GLU A 300 -7.71 -2.94 8.59
N ALA A 301 -6.44 -3.24 8.44
CA ALA A 301 -5.47 -2.39 7.75
C ALA A 301 -4.41 -3.25 7.07
N ALA A 302 -3.81 -2.71 6.01
CA ALA A 302 -2.67 -3.33 5.35
C ALA A 302 -1.46 -2.42 5.44
N CYS A 303 -0.28 -3.03 5.60
CA CYS A 303 0.97 -2.33 5.38
C CYS A 303 1.09 -1.96 3.91
N ASP A 304 1.74 -0.84 3.67
CA ASP A 304 2.03 -0.35 2.35
C ASP A 304 3.54 -0.48 2.12
N GLY A 305 3.95 -1.29 1.17
CA GLY A 305 5.36 -1.44 0.79
C GLY A 305 6.01 -0.15 0.28
N VAL A 306 5.24 0.90 0.25
CA VAL A 306 5.50 2.17 -0.38
C VAL A 306 5.69 3.30 0.63
N THR A 307 4.92 3.30 1.71
CA THR A 307 4.92 4.39 2.68
C THR A 307 5.64 3.93 3.95
N GLN A 308 6.91 4.26 4.09
CA GLN A 308 7.69 3.98 5.31
C GLN A 308 7.50 5.07 6.39
N THR A 309 6.30 5.65 6.48
CA THR A 309 6.01 6.56 7.60
C THR A 309 5.84 5.75 8.88
N PRO A 310 6.47 6.19 10.00
CA PRO A 310 6.33 5.50 11.28
C PRO A 310 4.86 5.34 11.68
N LEU A 311 4.49 4.18 12.20
CA LEU A 311 3.15 3.84 12.67
C LEU A 311 2.08 3.84 11.57
N HIS A 312 2.47 3.71 10.29
CA HIS A 312 1.55 3.79 9.16
C HIS A 312 0.37 2.82 9.25
N LEU A 313 0.64 1.55 9.58
CA LEU A 313 -0.38 0.51 9.72
C LEU A 313 -1.45 0.92 10.74
N PHE A 314 -1.03 1.36 11.91
CA PHE A 314 -1.94 1.74 13.01
C PHE A 314 -2.62 3.08 12.76
N THR A 315 -1.97 4.01 12.09
CA THR A 315 -2.59 5.25 11.60
C THR A 315 -3.77 4.93 10.69
N ARG A 316 -3.60 4.00 9.75
CA ARG A 316 -4.69 3.52 8.89
C ARG A 316 -5.82 2.85 9.67
N LEU A 317 -5.50 2.02 10.67
CA LEU A 317 -6.52 1.43 11.54
C LEU A 317 -7.38 2.51 12.21
N VAL A 318 -6.74 3.52 12.78
CA VAL A 318 -7.42 4.63 13.45
C VAL A 318 -8.23 5.47 12.46
N GLN A 319 -7.70 5.78 11.29
CA GLN A 319 -8.43 6.45 10.20
C GLN A 319 -9.71 5.70 9.84
N LYS A 320 -9.60 4.38 9.67
CA LYS A 320 -10.74 3.54 9.32
C LYS A 320 -11.78 3.48 10.43
N TYR A 321 -11.35 3.32 11.68
CA TYR A 321 -12.25 3.26 12.82
C TYR A 321 -13.07 4.55 12.98
N PHE A 322 -12.44 5.72 12.88
CA PHE A 322 -13.11 7.02 12.97
C PHE A 322 -13.74 7.49 11.65
N ASN A 323 -13.66 6.69 10.59
CA ASN A 323 -14.16 7.04 9.25
C ASN A 323 -13.61 8.39 8.76
N ILE A 324 -12.29 8.61 8.96
CA ILE A 324 -11.58 9.83 8.59
C ILE A 324 -10.83 9.59 7.28
N SER A 325 -11.17 10.36 6.24
CA SER A 325 -10.46 10.35 4.96
C SER A 325 -9.43 11.49 4.90
N VAL A 326 -8.34 11.26 4.19
CA VAL A 326 -7.36 12.31 3.85
C VAL A 326 -8.00 13.45 3.05
N ARG A 327 -9.10 13.19 2.34
CA ARG A 327 -9.87 14.17 1.55
C ARG A 327 -10.87 14.98 2.37
N ASP A 328 -11.19 14.54 3.59
CA ASP A 328 -12.09 15.31 4.44
C ASP A 328 -11.47 16.69 4.72
N GLU A 329 -12.30 17.71 4.71
CA GLU A 329 -11.91 19.06 5.14
C GLU A 329 -11.34 19.00 6.56
N PRO A 330 -10.32 19.81 6.90
CA PRO A 330 -9.67 19.77 8.22
C PRO A 330 -10.66 19.87 9.39
N GLN A 331 -11.71 20.67 9.25
CA GLN A 331 -12.76 20.82 10.26
C GLN A 331 -13.56 19.51 10.44
N LEU A 332 -13.95 18.86 9.34
CA LEU A 332 -14.69 17.61 9.37
C LEU A 332 -13.85 16.47 9.97
N ARG A 333 -12.54 16.43 9.68
CA ARG A 333 -11.63 15.44 10.30
C ARG A 333 -11.60 15.60 11.83
N LEU A 334 -11.52 16.84 12.29
CA LEU A 334 -11.52 17.15 13.72
C LEU A 334 -12.85 16.74 14.38
N GLU A 335 -13.98 17.07 13.78
CA GLU A 335 -15.32 16.71 14.27
C GLU A 335 -15.51 15.20 14.37
N LYS A 336 -15.12 14.46 13.34
CA LYS A 336 -15.17 12.98 13.33
C LYS A 336 -14.32 12.38 14.45
N LEU A 337 -13.11 12.90 14.66
CA LEU A 337 -12.23 12.43 15.73
C LEU A 337 -12.83 12.74 17.10
N GLN A 338 -13.30 13.96 17.33
CA GLN A 338 -13.92 14.37 18.60
C GLN A 338 -15.12 13.48 18.93
N THR A 339 -16.05 13.37 18.00
CA THR A 339 -17.26 12.53 18.16
C THR A 339 -16.90 11.07 18.44
N GLY A 340 -15.89 10.53 17.73
CA GLY A 340 -15.46 9.16 17.91
C GLY A 340 -14.77 8.91 19.25
N ILE A 341 -13.94 9.82 19.74
CA ILE A 341 -13.29 9.72 21.06
C ILE A 341 -14.35 9.86 22.17
N GLU A 342 -15.29 10.81 22.07
CA GLU A 342 -16.39 10.93 23.03
C GLU A 342 -17.26 9.66 23.07
N ASP A 343 -17.52 9.04 21.93
CA ASP A 343 -18.26 7.79 21.87
C ASP A 343 -17.50 6.64 22.54
N LEU A 344 -16.18 6.55 22.34
CA LEU A 344 -15.34 5.60 23.05
C LEU A 344 -15.38 5.83 24.56
N GLN A 345 -15.20 7.09 25.03
CA GLN A 345 -15.19 7.45 26.43
C GLN A 345 -16.49 7.05 27.16
N ARG A 346 -17.65 7.14 26.50
CA ARG A 346 -18.94 6.72 27.06
C ARG A 346 -19.08 5.19 27.18
N ASN A 347 -18.25 4.44 26.47
CA ASN A 347 -18.36 2.99 26.35
C ASN A 347 -17.25 2.20 27.07
N VAL A 348 -16.33 2.87 27.74
CA VAL A 348 -15.21 2.27 28.47
C VAL A 348 -15.27 2.60 29.96
N ASP A 349 -14.39 2.00 30.76
CA ASP A 349 -14.23 2.34 32.17
C ASP A 349 -13.66 3.75 32.38
N ALA A 350 -13.93 4.34 33.54
CA ALA A 350 -13.52 5.73 33.83
C ALA A 350 -12.01 5.98 33.74
N PRO A 351 -11.10 5.07 34.19
CA PRO A 351 -9.66 5.28 34.02
C PRO A 351 -9.21 5.29 32.58
N LEU A 352 -9.82 4.49 31.72
CA LEU A 352 -9.50 4.48 30.29
C LEU A 352 -10.11 5.70 29.56
N ALA A 353 -11.31 6.12 29.96
CA ALA A 353 -11.93 7.33 29.44
C ALA A 353 -11.07 8.58 29.67
N GLU A 354 -10.46 8.73 30.84
CA GLU A 354 -9.53 9.81 31.16
C GLU A 354 -8.28 9.72 30.25
N ARG A 355 -7.63 8.55 30.15
CA ARG A 355 -6.46 8.34 29.28
C ARG A 355 -6.75 8.60 27.80
N LEU A 356 -8.00 8.36 27.34
CA LEU A 356 -8.42 8.69 25.98
C LEU A 356 -8.49 10.18 25.74
N GLY A 357 -9.00 10.95 26.70
CA GLY A 357 -8.98 12.42 26.64
C GLY A 357 -7.55 12.95 26.48
N ASP A 358 -6.62 12.41 27.25
CA ASP A 358 -5.19 12.75 27.15
C ASP A 358 -4.56 12.29 25.82
N SER A 359 -5.09 11.28 25.20
CA SER A 359 -4.60 10.73 23.93
C SER A 359 -5.08 11.52 22.71
N PHE A 360 -6.11 12.34 22.85
CA PHE A 360 -6.78 13.04 21.73
C PHE A 360 -5.80 13.79 20.82
N ALA A 361 -4.98 14.67 21.40
CA ALA A 361 -4.05 15.51 20.64
C ALA A 361 -2.99 14.68 19.90
N LEU A 362 -2.55 13.57 20.50
CA LEU A 362 -1.57 12.67 19.90
C LEU A 362 -2.18 11.87 18.73
N ILE A 363 -3.42 11.41 18.88
CA ILE A 363 -4.15 10.77 17.77
C ILE A 363 -4.44 11.78 16.65
N ALA A 364 -4.85 13.01 17.00
CA ALA A 364 -5.01 14.08 16.02
C ALA A 364 -3.72 14.33 15.21
N ARG A 365 -2.56 14.31 15.88
CA ARG A 365 -1.25 14.47 15.23
C ARG A 365 -0.97 13.33 14.23
N LEU A 366 -1.27 12.07 14.58
CA LEU A 366 -1.14 10.93 13.68
C LEU A 366 -2.02 11.07 12.44
N LEU A 367 -3.20 11.67 12.60
CA LEU A 367 -4.17 11.88 11.53
C LEU A 367 -3.94 13.21 10.78
N GLU A 368 -2.80 13.87 11.00
CA GLU A 368 -2.44 15.16 10.40
C GLU A 368 -3.47 16.27 10.67
N ILE A 369 -4.18 16.20 11.80
CA ILE A 369 -5.11 17.21 12.27
C ILE A 369 -4.34 18.19 13.16
N ARG A 370 -4.41 19.49 12.87
CA ARG A 370 -3.73 20.53 13.66
C ARG A 370 -4.46 20.76 14.95
N VAL A 371 -3.78 20.52 16.07
CA VAL A 371 -4.22 20.81 17.44
C VAL A 371 -3.04 21.36 18.22
N GLU A 372 -3.31 22.15 19.25
CA GLU A 372 -2.28 22.67 20.15
C GLU A 372 -2.12 21.76 21.37
N ASP A 373 -0.94 21.21 21.54
CA ASP A 373 -0.54 20.43 22.72
C ASP A 373 0.97 20.56 22.93
N ALA A 374 1.39 20.75 24.18
CA ALA A 374 2.79 20.93 24.52
C ALA A 374 3.65 19.70 24.17
N ARG A 375 3.08 18.50 24.27
CA ARG A 375 3.75 17.21 23.93
C ARG A 375 4.09 17.10 22.45
N LEU A 376 3.34 17.78 21.57
CA LEU A 376 3.58 17.79 20.13
C LEU A 376 4.82 18.61 19.73
N ARG A 377 5.34 19.43 20.64
CA ARG A 377 6.58 20.20 20.47
C ARG A 377 7.83 19.38 20.82
N GLN A 378 7.66 18.24 21.48
CA GLN A 378 8.73 17.28 21.75
C GLN A 378 9.13 16.59 20.44
N GLY A 379 10.40 16.26 20.28
CA GLY A 379 10.92 15.60 19.10
C GLY A 379 11.41 14.18 19.39
N GLY A 380 11.57 13.39 18.32
CA GLY A 380 12.26 12.10 18.39
C GLY A 380 11.57 11.03 19.22
N LYS A 381 12.34 10.35 20.08
CA LYS A 381 11.89 9.17 20.83
C LYS A 381 10.76 9.44 21.83
N GLU A 382 10.75 10.61 22.45
CA GLU A 382 9.73 10.95 23.47
C GLU A 382 8.34 11.09 22.83
N LEU A 383 8.24 11.78 21.69
CA LEU A 383 6.99 11.88 20.96
C LEU A 383 6.51 10.51 20.50
N LEU A 384 7.40 9.66 19.99
CA LEU A 384 7.06 8.29 19.58
C LEU A 384 6.45 7.49 20.73
N GLN A 385 7.04 7.53 21.92
CA GLN A 385 6.50 6.85 23.10
C GLN A 385 5.09 7.34 23.46
N HIS A 386 4.85 8.66 23.40
CA HIS A 386 3.51 9.20 23.65
C HIS A 386 2.49 8.74 22.59
N LEU A 387 2.89 8.69 21.31
CA LEU A 387 2.06 8.18 20.22
C LEU A 387 1.74 6.69 20.41
N LEU A 388 2.73 5.87 20.78
CA LEU A 388 2.54 4.46 21.10
C LEU A 388 1.51 4.27 22.23
N LEU A 389 1.61 5.08 23.29
CA LEU A 389 0.67 5.02 24.41
C LEU A 389 -0.74 5.45 23.99
N ALA A 390 -0.86 6.51 23.21
CA ALA A 390 -2.15 7.00 22.72
C ALA A 390 -2.85 5.96 21.82
N LEU A 391 -2.12 5.32 20.92
CA LEU A 391 -2.62 4.23 20.08
C LEU A 391 -3.05 3.03 20.92
N ASN A 392 -2.26 2.66 21.92
CA ASN A 392 -2.60 1.58 22.85
C ASN A 392 -3.93 1.84 23.56
N ASN A 393 -4.09 3.06 24.13
CA ASN A 393 -5.33 3.45 24.81
C ASN A 393 -6.53 3.41 23.85
N THR A 394 -6.34 3.88 22.62
CA THR A 394 -7.40 3.90 21.59
C THR A 394 -7.84 2.47 21.21
N LEU A 395 -6.90 1.60 20.94
CA LEU A 395 -7.22 0.20 20.58
C LEU A 395 -7.83 -0.58 21.75
N GLU A 396 -7.34 -0.37 22.97
CA GLU A 396 -7.95 -0.94 24.19
C GLU A 396 -9.40 -0.48 24.35
N ALA A 397 -9.67 0.79 24.09
CA ALA A 397 -11.02 1.35 24.16
C ALA A 397 -11.96 0.77 23.09
N ILE A 398 -11.46 0.60 21.88
CA ILE A 398 -12.22 -0.07 20.82
C ILE A 398 -12.61 -1.48 21.24
N MET A 399 -11.66 -2.24 21.79
CA MET A 399 -11.92 -3.59 22.26
C MET A 399 -12.91 -3.65 23.42
N GLN A 400 -12.81 -2.75 24.41
CA GLN A 400 -13.77 -2.66 25.51
C GLN A 400 -15.18 -2.34 25.00
N LYS A 401 -15.30 -1.40 24.06
CA LYS A 401 -16.59 -1.07 23.44
C LYS A 401 -17.18 -2.26 22.68
N CYS A 402 -16.37 -2.97 21.87
CA CYS A 402 -16.81 -4.17 21.15
C CYS A 402 -17.30 -5.24 22.13
N ALA A 403 -16.54 -5.49 23.19
CA ALA A 403 -16.89 -6.42 24.23
C ALA A 403 -18.20 -6.04 24.94
N LYS A 404 -18.41 -4.76 25.27
CA LYS A 404 -19.65 -4.26 25.86
C LYS A 404 -20.85 -4.47 24.94
N ASN A 405 -20.66 -4.42 23.62
CA ASN A 405 -21.69 -4.68 22.63
C ASN A 405 -21.92 -6.18 22.36
N GLY A 406 -21.25 -7.07 23.08
CA GLY A 406 -21.39 -8.51 22.95
C GLY A 406 -20.77 -9.09 21.66
N LYS A 407 -19.90 -8.35 20.99
CA LYS A 407 -19.20 -8.79 19.79
C LYS A 407 -17.69 -8.78 20.04
N PRO A 408 -16.94 -9.86 19.72
CA PRO A 408 -15.49 -9.82 19.75
C PRO A 408 -14.94 -8.90 18.64
N LEU A 409 -13.79 -8.28 18.90
CA LEU A 409 -13.05 -7.56 17.88
C LEU A 409 -12.17 -8.55 17.10
N VAL A 410 -12.31 -8.52 15.77
CA VAL A 410 -11.39 -9.19 14.84
C VAL A 410 -10.50 -8.14 14.20
N LEU A 411 -9.19 -8.22 14.45
CA LEU A 411 -8.19 -7.34 13.89
C LEU A 411 -7.50 -8.05 12.73
N ILE A 412 -7.56 -7.48 11.54
CA ILE A 412 -6.93 -8.01 10.33
C ILE A 412 -5.81 -7.08 9.90
N LEU A 413 -4.57 -7.59 9.96
CA LEU A 413 -3.37 -6.87 9.56
C LEU A 413 -2.75 -7.58 8.37
N ASP A 414 -2.78 -6.94 7.20
CA ASP A 414 -2.30 -7.53 5.95
C ASP A 414 -0.94 -6.96 5.52
N ASP A 415 -0.23 -7.73 4.72
CA ASP A 415 1.06 -7.36 4.10
C ASP A 415 2.16 -6.99 5.12
N LEU A 416 2.23 -7.71 6.26
CA LEU A 416 3.18 -7.41 7.34
C LEU A 416 4.66 -7.52 6.95
N GLN A 417 4.99 -8.09 5.80
CA GLN A 417 6.36 -8.04 5.27
C GLN A 417 6.85 -6.60 5.01
N TRP A 418 5.93 -5.63 4.99
CA TRP A 418 6.22 -4.20 4.83
C TRP A 418 6.05 -3.40 6.13
N LEU A 419 5.98 -4.09 7.27
CA LEU A 419 5.79 -3.46 8.57
C LEU A 419 7.00 -2.61 8.96
N ASP A 420 6.79 -1.33 9.20
CA ASP A 420 7.82 -0.40 9.69
C ASP A 420 8.24 -0.74 11.14
N ASP A 421 9.46 -0.32 11.52
CA ASP A 421 10.02 -0.66 12.82
C ASP A 421 9.20 -0.11 13.99
N SER A 422 8.63 1.08 13.87
CA SER A 422 7.78 1.68 14.91
C SER A 422 6.46 0.94 15.04
N SER A 423 5.85 0.51 13.93
CA SER A 423 4.67 -0.36 13.94
C SER A 423 4.99 -1.74 14.50
N ARG A 424 6.18 -2.29 14.25
CA ARG A 424 6.64 -3.55 14.84
C ARG A 424 6.76 -3.46 16.35
N GLU A 425 7.36 -2.37 16.85
CA GLU A 425 7.46 -2.09 18.28
C GLU A 425 6.08 -1.96 18.93
N LEU A 426 5.18 -1.19 18.30
CA LEU A 426 3.80 -1.04 18.79
C LEU A 426 3.05 -2.37 18.80
N LEU A 427 3.17 -3.19 17.76
CA LEU A 427 2.55 -4.51 17.70
C LEU A 427 2.99 -5.35 18.90
N GLY A 428 4.29 -5.32 19.25
CA GLY A 428 4.81 -6.01 20.43
C GLY A 428 4.19 -5.51 21.74
N HIS A 429 4.06 -4.20 21.91
CA HIS A 429 3.43 -3.62 23.08
C HIS A 429 1.94 -3.96 23.19
N LEU A 430 1.21 -3.85 22.07
CA LEU A 430 -0.21 -4.20 22.00
C LEU A 430 -0.45 -5.66 22.36
N VAL A 431 0.28 -6.56 21.72
CA VAL A 431 0.17 -8.00 21.94
C VAL A 431 0.46 -8.37 23.41
N ASN A 432 1.51 -7.79 24.00
CA ASN A 432 1.84 -8.02 25.41
C ASN A 432 0.75 -7.49 26.35
N ARG A 433 0.23 -6.30 26.10
CA ARG A 433 -0.83 -5.70 26.90
C ARG A 433 -2.16 -6.46 26.78
N MET A 434 -2.50 -6.87 25.55
CA MET A 434 -3.71 -7.65 25.29
C MET A 434 -3.65 -9.04 25.93
N SER A 435 -2.47 -9.66 26.01
CA SER A 435 -2.31 -10.94 26.73
C SER A 435 -2.60 -10.84 28.22
N GLN A 436 -2.50 -9.63 28.78
CA GLN A 436 -2.83 -9.32 30.18
C GLN A 436 -4.28 -8.85 30.35
N SER A 437 -4.90 -8.36 29.29
CA SER A 437 -6.31 -7.95 29.28
C SER A 437 -7.20 -9.20 29.18
N LYS A 438 -8.33 -9.17 29.85
CA LYS A 438 -9.37 -10.21 29.75
C LYS A 438 -10.34 -9.91 28.59
N LEU A 439 -9.88 -9.25 27.53
CA LEU A 439 -10.71 -8.85 26.41
C LEU A 439 -10.58 -9.86 25.28
N PRO A 440 -11.68 -10.50 24.86
CA PRO A 440 -11.66 -11.46 23.75
C PRO A 440 -11.39 -10.75 22.42
N SER A 441 -10.36 -11.19 21.70
CA SER A 441 -10.06 -10.68 20.36
C SER A 441 -9.38 -11.74 19.51
N LEU A 442 -9.65 -11.70 18.21
CA LEU A 442 -8.99 -12.50 17.19
C LEU A 442 -8.12 -11.59 16.32
N TRP A 443 -6.87 -11.96 16.18
CA TRP A 443 -5.92 -11.24 15.34
C TRP A 443 -5.50 -12.11 14.17
N LEU A 444 -5.70 -11.66 12.96
CA LEU A 444 -5.30 -12.32 11.73
C LEU A 444 -4.17 -11.51 11.10
N LEU A 445 -2.99 -12.07 11.10
CA LEU A 445 -1.75 -11.45 10.66
C LEU A 445 -1.33 -12.09 9.33
N PHE A 446 -1.55 -11.39 8.21
CA PHE A 446 -1.21 -11.91 6.89
C PHE A 446 0.17 -11.43 6.45
N TYR A 447 1.01 -12.36 6.01
CA TYR A 447 2.38 -12.05 5.59
C TYR A 447 2.93 -13.05 4.57
N ARG A 448 4.02 -12.64 3.90
CA ARG A 448 4.76 -13.51 2.99
C ARG A 448 5.89 -14.23 3.73
N PRO A 449 6.43 -15.35 3.17
CA PRO A 449 7.55 -16.08 3.77
C PRO A 449 8.81 -15.24 4.04
N THR A 450 8.94 -14.07 3.41
CA THR A 450 10.02 -13.11 3.64
C THR A 450 9.92 -12.35 4.96
N PHE A 451 8.76 -12.39 5.62
CA PHE A 451 8.56 -11.76 6.92
C PHE A 451 9.10 -12.65 8.03
N GLU A 452 10.04 -12.13 8.79
CA GLU A 452 10.52 -12.78 9.99
C GLU A 452 9.52 -12.50 11.14
N VAL A 453 8.80 -13.54 11.56
CA VAL A 453 7.85 -13.42 12.68
C VAL A 453 8.60 -12.99 13.94
N PRO A 454 8.21 -11.91 14.61
CA PRO A 454 8.88 -11.47 15.81
C PRO A 454 8.74 -12.52 16.93
N GLY A 455 9.84 -12.85 17.59
CA GLY A 455 9.86 -13.90 18.62
C GLY A 455 8.96 -13.66 19.84
N PHE A 456 8.43 -12.44 20.01
CA PHE A 456 7.41 -12.18 21.03
C PHE A 456 6.04 -12.75 20.62
N LEU A 457 5.73 -12.81 19.32
CA LEU A 457 4.50 -13.47 18.82
C LEU A 457 4.57 -14.98 18.98
N GLU A 458 5.67 -15.61 18.56
CA GLU A 458 5.85 -17.06 18.64
C GLU A 458 5.78 -17.61 20.06
N ARG A 459 6.17 -16.81 21.08
CA ARG A 459 6.14 -17.18 22.49
C ARG A 459 4.78 -17.03 23.13
N MET A 460 3.79 -16.47 22.42
CA MET A 460 2.44 -16.31 22.98
C MET A 460 1.68 -17.64 23.00
N ARG A 461 0.98 -17.91 24.10
CA ARG A 461 0.15 -19.12 24.22
C ARG A 461 -1.03 -19.17 23.23
N GLY A 462 -1.43 -18.03 22.64
CA GLY A 462 -2.52 -17.93 21.65
C GLY A 462 -2.03 -17.79 20.22
N TRP A 463 -0.73 -17.99 19.94
CA TRP A 463 -0.17 -17.94 18.61
C TRP A 463 -0.37 -19.25 17.86
N HIS A 464 -0.89 -19.13 16.64
CA HIS A 464 -1.03 -20.22 15.68
C HIS A 464 -0.51 -19.78 14.33
N GLU A 465 0.18 -20.65 13.61
CA GLU A 465 0.60 -20.38 12.25
C GLU A 465 -0.21 -21.21 11.25
N LEU A 466 -0.74 -20.55 10.24
CA LEU A 466 -1.50 -21.15 9.14
C LEU A 466 -0.76 -20.89 7.83
N GLU A 467 -0.27 -21.92 7.19
CA GLU A 467 0.36 -21.82 5.88
C GLU A 467 -0.65 -22.10 4.77
N LEU A 468 -0.88 -21.12 3.88
CA LEU A 468 -1.67 -21.34 2.67
C LEU A 468 -0.79 -21.96 1.59
N LYS A 469 -1.07 -23.21 1.27
CA LYS A 469 -0.40 -23.93 0.19
C LYS A 469 -1.05 -23.57 -1.16
N PRO A 470 -0.36 -23.78 -2.31
CA PRO A 470 -1.01 -23.73 -3.61
C PRO A 470 -2.31 -24.56 -3.63
N LEU A 471 -3.30 -24.09 -4.38
CA LEU A 471 -4.55 -24.85 -4.59
C LEU A 471 -4.24 -26.16 -5.31
N ASP A 472 -5.04 -27.19 -5.04
CA ASP A 472 -4.89 -28.45 -5.74
C ASP A 472 -5.38 -28.33 -7.20
N GLU A 473 -5.05 -29.35 -8.01
CA GLU A 473 -5.38 -29.34 -9.45
C GLU A 473 -6.89 -29.34 -9.71
N GLN A 474 -7.68 -29.89 -8.80
CA GLN A 474 -9.13 -29.91 -8.90
C GLN A 474 -9.73 -28.54 -8.66
N ASP A 475 -9.29 -27.87 -7.60
CA ASP A 475 -9.73 -26.51 -7.25
C ASP A 475 -9.34 -25.50 -8.34
N ILE A 476 -8.11 -25.57 -8.84
CA ILE A 476 -7.63 -24.72 -9.94
C ILE A 476 -8.44 -24.96 -11.22
N THR A 477 -8.74 -26.22 -11.55
CA THR A 477 -9.56 -26.54 -12.72
C THR A 477 -10.98 -26.00 -12.59
N GLN A 478 -11.59 -26.14 -11.40
CA GLN A 478 -12.91 -25.58 -11.14
C GLN A 478 -12.91 -24.05 -11.22
N LEU A 479 -11.89 -23.41 -10.66
CA LEU A 479 -11.73 -21.94 -10.71
C LEU A 479 -11.61 -21.48 -12.17
N MET A 480 -10.79 -22.15 -12.96
CA MET A 480 -10.64 -21.87 -14.38
C MET A 480 -11.95 -22.03 -15.16
N MET A 481 -12.72 -23.09 -14.90
CA MET A 481 -14.04 -23.29 -15.52
C MET A 481 -15.02 -22.16 -15.20
N LEU A 482 -14.92 -21.56 -14.01
CA LEU A 482 -15.74 -20.41 -13.63
C LEU A 482 -15.37 -19.15 -14.43
N TYR A 483 -14.08 -18.88 -14.60
CA TYR A 483 -13.60 -17.71 -15.37
C TYR A 483 -13.81 -17.86 -16.87
N THR A 484 -13.75 -19.08 -17.41
CA THR A 484 -13.83 -19.33 -18.86
C THR A 484 -15.22 -19.67 -19.38
N ARG A 485 -16.27 -19.59 -18.54
CA ARG A 485 -17.67 -19.94 -18.92
C ARG A 485 -18.18 -19.29 -20.21
N HIS A 486 -17.57 -18.21 -20.67
CA HIS A 486 -17.95 -17.45 -21.85
C HIS A 486 -16.95 -17.58 -23.02
N LEU A 487 -15.93 -18.43 -22.91
CA LEU A 487 -14.86 -18.55 -23.90
C LEU A 487 -14.84 -19.95 -24.50
N ASP A 488 -14.98 -20.01 -25.83
CA ASP A 488 -14.87 -21.25 -26.62
C ASP A 488 -13.38 -21.61 -26.80
N ARG A 489 -12.79 -22.34 -25.84
CA ARG A 489 -11.37 -22.70 -25.84
C ARG A 489 -11.17 -24.22 -25.84
N SER A 490 -10.12 -24.68 -26.54
CA SER A 490 -9.79 -26.10 -26.59
C SER A 490 -9.30 -26.64 -25.24
N GLU A 491 -9.64 -27.88 -24.91
CA GLU A 491 -9.20 -28.56 -23.66
C GLU A 491 -7.68 -28.52 -23.48
N ARG A 492 -6.90 -28.61 -24.56
CA ARG A 492 -5.42 -28.54 -24.51
C ARG A 492 -4.90 -27.17 -24.02
N SER A 493 -5.59 -26.09 -24.38
CA SER A 493 -5.23 -24.74 -23.88
C SER A 493 -5.50 -24.61 -22.39
N MET A 494 -6.59 -25.22 -21.91
CA MET A 494 -6.98 -25.23 -20.51
C MET A 494 -5.99 -26.01 -19.64
N GLU A 495 -5.59 -27.23 -20.07
CA GLU A 495 -4.59 -27.99 -19.34
C GLU A 495 -3.22 -27.29 -19.26
N ALA A 496 -2.83 -26.57 -20.31
CA ALA A 496 -1.58 -25.84 -20.33
C ALA A 496 -1.61 -24.67 -19.30
N VAL A 497 -2.74 -23.96 -19.18
CA VAL A 497 -2.93 -22.85 -18.23
C VAL A 497 -2.95 -23.37 -16.79
N VAL A 498 -3.65 -24.47 -16.51
CA VAL A 498 -3.67 -25.11 -15.19
C VAL A 498 -2.26 -25.50 -14.74
N LYS A 499 -1.45 -26.06 -15.65
CA LYS A 499 -0.05 -26.40 -15.36
C LYS A 499 0.83 -25.16 -15.13
N LEU A 500 0.61 -24.09 -15.88
CA LEU A 500 1.35 -22.84 -15.72
C LEU A 500 0.98 -22.13 -14.41
N ALA A 501 -0.28 -22.18 -14.01
CA ALA A 501 -0.75 -21.60 -12.75
C ALA A 501 -0.12 -22.27 -11.52
N ALA A 502 0.31 -23.54 -11.63
CA ALA A 502 0.98 -24.30 -10.56
C ALA A 502 0.29 -24.19 -9.20
N GLY A 503 -1.04 -24.14 -9.16
CA GLY A 503 -1.83 -24.00 -7.95
C GLY A 503 -1.99 -22.56 -7.44
N ASN A 504 -1.51 -21.55 -8.17
CA ASN A 504 -1.65 -20.15 -7.79
C ASN A 504 -2.87 -19.51 -8.50
N PRO A 505 -3.93 -19.12 -7.76
CA PRO A 505 -5.16 -18.57 -8.33
C PRO A 505 -4.96 -17.29 -9.12
N PHE A 506 -4.00 -16.47 -8.73
CA PHE A 506 -3.72 -15.17 -9.34
C PHE A 506 -3.41 -15.30 -10.85
N TYR A 507 -2.66 -16.32 -11.23
CA TYR A 507 -2.37 -16.55 -12.66
C TYR A 507 -3.61 -16.92 -13.49
N LEU A 508 -4.72 -17.29 -12.87
CA LEU A 508 -5.97 -17.57 -13.57
C LEU A 508 -6.86 -16.33 -13.71
N GLU A 509 -6.73 -15.36 -12.79
CA GLU A 509 -7.47 -14.10 -12.84
C GLU A 509 -6.92 -13.18 -13.94
N GLU A 510 -5.66 -13.35 -14.32
CA GLU A 510 -5.00 -12.55 -15.34
C GLU A 510 -5.12 -13.14 -16.77
N TRP A 511 -5.76 -14.29 -16.92
CA TRP A 511 -6.03 -14.96 -18.21
C TRP A 511 -7.47 -14.73 -18.68
#